data_43b159b389965f36610968e136cddf6c
#
_entry.id   43b159b389965f36610968e136cddf6c
#
_cell.length_a   1.000
_cell.length_b   1.000
_cell.length_c   1.000
_cell.angle_alpha   90.00
_cell.angle_beta   90.00
_cell.angle_gamma   90.00
#
_symmetry.space_group_name_H-M   'P 1'
#
loop_
_entity.id
_entity.type
_entity.pdbx_description
1 polymer ?
#
loop_
_entity_poly.entity_id
_entity_poly.type
_entity_poly.pdbx_seq_one_letter_code
_entity_poly.pdbx_strand_id
1 'polypeptide(L)'
;MPILNKDMSLCISLAARPSNIGTRFHNYLYDLLGLNFVYKAFAPADIGLAVAGIRGLPIRGAAVSMPYKEAVIPLVDVMDPSAKAIDSVNTIVNNDGVLTAYNTDYIAIARLLQDHQVPNSHTVLLRGAGGMAKAVAAALRDAGFTAVTIVARNENTGRALADLYGLDWQNDVNGSTADLIINVTPLGMAGADETAQSFDDATIAAAQVVFDVVALPSETPLISAARKADKKVITGAEVIAIQAEEQFVLYTGVRPSPEQVREASEFSRR
;
A
#
# COMPACT_ATOMS: atom_id res chain seq x y z
N MET A 1 27.66 3.96 -3.80
CA MET A 1 26.94 5.12 -3.23
C MET A 1 27.46 6.36 -3.92
N PRO A 2 26.60 7.22 -4.45
CA PRO A 2 27.03 8.47 -5.05
C PRO A 2 27.68 9.37 -3.99
N ILE A 3 28.63 10.19 -4.44
CA ILE A 3 29.17 11.24 -3.58
C ILE A 3 28.13 12.33 -3.43
N LEU A 4 27.76 12.65 -2.18
CA LEU A 4 26.77 13.69 -1.90
C LEU A 4 27.27 15.04 -2.41
N ASN A 5 26.39 15.79 -3.05
CA ASN A 5 26.68 17.15 -3.54
C ASN A 5 25.52 18.09 -3.21
N LYS A 6 25.76 19.41 -3.32
CA LYS A 6 24.80 20.45 -2.94
C LYS A 6 23.54 20.51 -3.83
N ASP A 7 23.61 19.94 -5.02
CA ASP A 7 22.55 20.00 -6.03
C ASP A 7 21.68 18.71 -6.03
N MET A 8 21.93 17.81 -5.07
CA MET A 8 21.16 16.58 -4.89
C MET A 8 19.78 16.86 -4.37
N SER A 9 18.76 16.31 -5.03
CA SER A 9 17.39 16.33 -4.52
C SER A 9 17.25 15.34 -3.35
N LEU A 10 16.78 15.82 -2.20
CA LEU A 10 16.55 14.99 -1.03
C LEU A 10 15.10 14.48 -1.01
N CYS A 11 14.93 13.16 -0.90
CA CYS A 11 13.69 12.52 -0.51
C CYS A 11 13.84 11.84 0.86
N ILE A 12 12.76 11.76 1.61
CA ILE A 12 12.80 11.24 2.98
C ILE A 12 11.66 10.23 3.25
N SER A 13 11.74 9.53 4.37
CA SER A 13 10.55 8.93 4.99
C SER A 13 10.42 9.36 6.45
N LEU A 14 9.17 9.48 6.89
CA LEU A 14 8.75 9.87 8.24
C LEU A 14 7.95 8.73 8.87
N ALA A 15 8.49 8.09 9.90
CA ALA A 15 7.85 7.00 10.63
C ALA A 15 8.31 6.99 12.08
N ALA A 16 7.46 6.53 13.01
CA ALA A 16 7.91 6.35 14.40
C ALA A 16 8.99 5.27 14.54
N ARG A 17 8.96 4.26 13.66
CA ARG A 17 9.96 3.19 13.58
C ARG A 17 10.38 3.01 12.13
N PRO A 18 11.29 3.82 11.61
CA PRO A 18 11.72 3.74 10.22
C PRO A 18 12.49 2.43 9.95
N SER A 19 12.30 1.88 8.76
CA SER A 19 13.07 0.74 8.24
C SER A 19 14.04 1.19 7.16
N ASN A 20 14.96 0.29 6.77
CA ASN A 20 15.86 0.52 5.66
C ASN A 20 15.27 0.16 4.28
N ILE A 21 14.08 -0.42 4.22
CA ILE A 21 13.49 -0.92 2.97
C ILE A 21 13.35 0.21 1.95
N GLY A 22 12.63 1.28 2.29
CA GLY A 22 12.48 2.44 1.40
C GLY A 22 13.81 3.12 1.07
N THR A 23 14.68 3.27 2.08
CA THR A 23 16.01 3.86 1.88
C THR A 23 16.84 3.09 0.85
N ARG A 24 16.85 1.76 0.94
CA ARG A 24 17.59 0.90 0.01
C ARG A 24 16.95 0.87 -1.36
N PHE A 25 15.63 0.74 -1.44
CA PHE A 25 14.88 0.72 -2.70
C PHE A 25 15.13 1.98 -3.54
N HIS A 26 14.89 3.15 -2.96
CA HIS A 26 15.01 4.41 -3.68
C HIS A 26 16.46 4.72 -4.06
N ASN A 27 17.41 4.58 -3.14
CA ASN A 27 18.82 4.85 -3.45
C ASN A 27 19.40 3.88 -4.47
N TYR A 28 18.95 2.61 -4.49
CA TYR A 28 19.33 1.65 -5.53
C TYR A 28 18.90 2.14 -6.93
N LEU A 29 17.63 2.55 -7.04
CA LEU A 29 17.11 3.06 -8.32
C LEU A 29 17.74 4.39 -8.73
N TYR A 30 18.01 5.29 -7.78
CA TYR A 30 18.70 6.55 -8.08
C TYR A 30 20.09 6.29 -8.66
N ASP A 31 20.83 5.35 -8.07
CA ASP A 31 22.18 4.96 -8.52
C ASP A 31 22.11 4.28 -9.91
N LEU A 32 21.20 3.31 -10.07
CA LEU A 32 21.01 2.55 -11.31
C LEU A 32 20.61 3.44 -12.50
N LEU A 33 19.78 4.45 -12.26
CA LEU A 33 19.26 5.36 -13.29
C LEU A 33 20.09 6.66 -13.43
N GLY A 34 21.17 6.80 -12.67
CA GLY A 34 22.05 7.99 -12.71
C GLY A 34 21.35 9.27 -12.28
N LEU A 35 20.35 9.20 -11.37
CA LEU A 35 19.60 10.33 -10.89
C LEU A 35 20.32 11.03 -9.72
N ASN A 36 20.40 12.36 -9.75
CA ASN A 36 21.03 13.15 -8.68
C ASN A 36 20.08 13.32 -7.48
N PHE A 37 19.73 12.19 -6.86
CA PHE A 37 18.82 12.09 -5.73
C PHE A 37 19.42 11.31 -4.57
N VAL A 38 18.95 11.58 -3.37
CA VAL A 38 19.26 10.79 -2.18
C VAL A 38 18.01 10.60 -1.33
N TYR A 39 17.88 9.42 -0.72
CA TYR A 39 16.77 9.10 0.17
C TYR A 39 17.25 8.72 1.56
N LYS A 40 16.63 9.28 2.61
CA LYS A 40 16.94 8.98 4.00
C LYS A 40 15.69 8.84 4.86
N ALA A 41 15.66 7.83 5.73
CA ALA A 41 14.59 7.62 6.70
C ALA A 41 14.83 8.41 8.00
N PHE A 42 13.75 8.95 8.58
CA PHE A 42 13.74 9.69 9.83
C PHE A 42 12.62 9.23 10.77
N ALA A 43 12.91 9.27 12.08
CA ALA A 43 11.91 9.22 13.14
C ALA A 43 11.74 10.65 13.68
N PRO A 44 10.73 11.41 13.24
CA PRO A 44 10.56 12.80 13.69
C PRO A 44 10.16 12.85 15.15
N ALA A 45 10.73 13.79 15.91
CA ALA A 45 10.28 14.10 17.25
C ALA A 45 8.93 14.86 17.24
N ASP A 46 8.70 15.65 16.20
CA ASP A 46 7.48 16.38 15.94
C ASP A 46 7.15 16.33 14.46
N ILE A 47 5.96 15.85 14.12
CA ILE A 47 5.55 15.69 12.70
C ILE A 47 5.23 17.04 12.05
N GLY A 48 4.71 18.00 12.79
CA GLY A 48 4.42 19.33 12.27
C GLY A 48 5.70 20.07 11.88
N LEU A 49 6.73 20.04 12.73
CA LEU A 49 8.04 20.61 12.43
C LEU A 49 8.71 19.85 11.28
N ALA A 50 8.55 18.53 11.19
CA ALA A 50 9.11 17.76 10.09
C ALA A 50 8.47 18.15 8.75
N VAL A 51 7.14 18.31 8.68
CA VAL A 51 6.45 18.76 7.46
C VAL A 51 6.80 20.20 7.11
N ALA A 52 6.91 21.10 8.10
CA ALA A 52 7.42 22.45 7.87
C ALA A 52 8.86 22.44 7.29
N GLY A 53 9.69 21.51 7.77
CA GLY A 53 11.05 21.27 7.25
C GLY A 53 11.07 20.84 5.78
N ILE A 54 10.08 20.11 5.29
CA ILE A 54 9.96 19.75 3.86
C ILE A 54 9.90 21.01 3.00
N ARG A 55 9.17 22.04 3.45
CA ARG A 55 9.10 23.33 2.75
C ARG A 55 10.40 24.14 2.88
N GLY A 56 10.91 24.26 4.10
CA GLY A 56 12.04 25.12 4.44
C GLY A 56 13.39 24.63 3.91
N LEU A 57 13.54 23.32 3.70
CA LEU A 57 14.76 22.68 3.21
C LEU A 57 14.65 22.19 1.75
N PRO A 58 13.72 22.68 0.95
CA PRO A 58 13.15 22.20 -0.31
C PRO A 58 13.32 20.68 -0.53
N ILE A 59 12.90 19.87 0.47
CA ILE A 59 12.87 18.42 0.35
C ILE A 59 11.86 18.03 -0.72
N ARG A 60 12.29 17.29 -1.74
CA ARG A 60 11.46 16.96 -2.91
C ARG A 60 10.27 16.09 -2.60
N GLY A 61 10.43 15.11 -1.71
CA GLY A 61 9.36 14.19 -1.37
C GLY A 61 9.54 13.52 -0.03
N ALA A 62 8.41 13.11 0.57
CA ALA A 62 8.41 12.41 1.84
C ALA A 62 7.41 11.25 1.84
N ALA A 63 7.89 10.02 2.07
CA ALA A 63 7.01 8.92 2.45
C ALA A 63 6.55 9.11 3.90
N VAL A 64 5.29 8.84 4.17
CA VAL A 64 4.67 8.96 5.50
C VAL A 64 4.14 7.60 5.93
N SER A 65 4.60 7.12 7.09
CA SER A 65 4.16 5.85 7.66
C SER A 65 3.54 6.05 9.05
N MET A 66 3.15 4.94 9.68
CA MET A 66 2.52 4.96 11.00
C MET A 66 3.38 5.69 12.05
N PRO A 67 2.76 6.49 12.94
CA PRO A 67 1.31 6.75 13.07
C PRO A 67 0.84 8.00 12.31
N TYR A 68 1.62 8.57 11.41
CA TYR A 68 1.50 9.95 10.92
C TYR A 68 0.57 10.12 9.70
N LYS A 69 0.08 9.01 9.09
CA LYS A 69 -0.67 9.04 7.81
C LYS A 69 -1.92 9.96 7.82
N GLU A 70 -2.59 10.07 8.96
CA GLU A 70 -3.74 10.99 9.12
C GLU A 70 -3.30 12.35 9.69
N ALA A 71 -2.29 12.36 10.57
CA ALA A 71 -1.82 13.57 11.24
C ALA A 71 -1.22 14.62 10.29
N VAL A 72 -0.73 14.21 9.12
CA VAL A 72 -0.16 15.13 8.12
C VAL A 72 -1.20 15.78 7.23
N ILE A 73 -2.46 15.32 7.23
CA ILE A 73 -3.53 15.88 6.37
C ILE A 73 -3.70 17.40 6.55
N PRO A 74 -3.81 17.94 7.79
CA PRO A 74 -3.96 19.38 7.97
C PRO A 74 -2.69 20.19 7.69
N LEU A 75 -1.55 19.52 7.36
CA LEU A 75 -0.25 20.15 7.16
C LEU A 75 0.15 20.27 5.68
N VAL A 76 -0.66 19.72 4.77
CA VAL A 76 -0.44 19.77 3.32
C VAL A 76 -1.42 20.73 2.66
N ASP A 77 -1.10 21.16 1.43
CA ASP A 77 -1.93 22.14 0.71
C ASP A 77 -2.98 21.48 -0.17
N VAL A 78 -2.64 20.34 -0.76
CA VAL A 78 -3.48 19.64 -1.74
C VAL A 78 -3.56 18.16 -1.39
N MET A 79 -4.77 17.63 -1.39
CA MET A 79 -5.04 16.19 -1.32
C MET A 79 -5.36 15.66 -2.71
N ASP A 80 -4.50 14.81 -3.25
CA ASP A 80 -4.78 14.04 -4.47
C ASP A 80 -6.00 13.12 -4.26
N PRO A 81 -6.79 12.80 -5.30
CA PRO A 81 -7.90 11.86 -5.19
C PRO A 81 -7.55 10.55 -4.48
N SER A 82 -6.35 9.99 -4.69
CA SER A 82 -5.89 8.75 -4.03
C SER A 82 -5.84 8.86 -2.50
N ALA A 83 -5.36 10.00 -1.98
CA ALA A 83 -5.30 10.23 -0.54
C ALA A 83 -6.66 10.65 0.02
N LYS A 84 -7.42 11.45 -0.73
CA LYS A 84 -8.76 11.91 -0.34
C LYS A 84 -9.76 10.77 -0.25
N ALA A 85 -9.66 9.77 -1.11
CA ALA A 85 -10.57 8.62 -1.14
C ALA A 85 -10.60 7.83 0.18
N ILE A 86 -9.53 7.90 0.98
CA ILE A 86 -9.34 7.09 2.19
C ILE A 86 -8.96 7.90 3.43
N ASP A 87 -8.90 9.24 3.32
CA ASP A 87 -8.43 10.14 4.39
C ASP A 87 -7.11 9.67 5.02
N SER A 88 -6.15 9.29 4.15
CA SER A 88 -4.85 8.77 4.59
C SER A 88 -3.76 9.11 3.59
N VAL A 89 -2.64 9.63 4.09
CA VAL A 89 -1.50 10.07 3.29
C VAL A 89 -0.31 9.16 3.56
N ASN A 90 0.27 8.58 2.51
CA ASN A 90 1.54 7.86 2.64
C ASN A 90 2.68 8.51 1.83
N THR A 91 2.39 9.55 1.04
CA THR A 91 3.37 10.22 0.18
C THR A 91 3.06 11.71 0.09
N ILE A 92 4.05 12.55 0.30
CA ILE A 92 4.00 14.00 0.10
C ILE A 92 5.01 14.36 -0.98
N VAL A 93 4.61 15.19 -1.94
CA VAL A 93 5.49 15.77 -2.96
C VAL A 93 5.50 17.28 -2.78
N ASN A 94 6.69 17.85 -2.75
CA ASN A 94 6.90 19.28 -2.67
C ASN A 94 7.22 19.84 -4.06
N ASN A 95 6.33 20.67 -4.58
CA ASN A 95 6.51 21.42 -5.81
C ASN A 95 6.64 22.90 -5.44
N ASP A 96 7.86 23.38 -5.29
CA ASP A 96 8.17 24.79 -4.99
C ASP A 96 7.40 25.35 -3.77
N GLY A 97 7.36 24.57 -2.69
CA GLY A 97 6.70 24.93 -1.45
C GLY A 97 5.23 24.49 -1.36
N VAL A 98 4.60 24.08 -2.46
CA VAL A 98 3.25 23.49 -2.44
C VAL A 98 3.35 21.98 -2.17
N LEU A 99 2.79 21.53 -1.05
CA LEU A 99 2.80 20.14 -0.64
C LEU A 99 1.53 19.44 -1.14
N THR A 100 1.69 18.51 -2.08
CA THR A 100 0.60 17.64 -2.55
C THR A 100 0.74 16.26 -1.91
N ALA A 101 -0.35 15.79 -1.31
CA ALA A 101 -0.41 14.50 -0.64
C ALA A 101 -1.08 13.44 -1.49
N TYR A 102 -0.50 12.24 -1.50
CA TYR A 102 -0.95 11.06 -2.25
C TYR A 102 -1.08 9.85 -1.33
N ASN A 103 -1.81 8.82 -1.80
CA ASN A 103 -1.76 7.50 -1.19
C ASN A 103 -1.41 6.44 -2.24
N THR A 104 -0.17 5.99 -2.22
CA THR A 104 0.34 5.00 -3.18
C THR A 104 -0.06 3.57 -2.83
N ASP A 105 -0.57 3.28 -1.62
CA ASP A 105 -1.21 2.00 -1.30
C ASP A 105 -2.51 1.86 -2.12
N TYR A 106 -3.36 2.91 -2.12
CA TYR A 106 -4.56 2.96 -2.96
C TYR A 106 -4.23 2.82 -4.46
N ILE A 107 -3.22 3.58 -4.94
CA ILE A 107 -2.78 3.53 -6.34
C ILE A 107 -2.33 2.11 -6.71
N ALA A 108 -1.56 1.45 -5.83
CA ALA A 108 -1.09 0.09 -6.06
C ALA A 108 -2.24 -0.92 -6.17
N ILE A 109 -3.23 -0.84 -5.29
CA ILE A 109 -4.40 -1.73 -5.34
C ILE A 109 -5.20 -1.50 -6.63
N ALA A 110 -5.50 -0.25 -6.99
CA ALA A 110 -6.23 0.08 -8.20
C ALA A 110 -5.50 -0.43 -9.45
N ARG A 111 -4.18 -0.25 -9.53
CA ARG A 111 -3.33 -0.75 -10.61
C ARG A 111 -3.35 -2.29 -10.67
N LEU A 112 -3.21 -2.99 -9.54
CA LEU A 112 -3.23 -4.45 -9.51
C LEU A 112 -4.57 -5.05 -9.97
N LEU A 113 -5.69 -4.46 -9.57
CA LEU A 113 -7.01 -4.88 -10.07
C LEU A 113 -7.09 -4.76 -11.60
N GLN A 114 -6.54 -3.69 -12.17
CA GLN A 114 -6.50 -3.45 -13.61
C GLN A 114 -5.50 -4.38 -14.31
N ASP A 115 -4.26 -4.48 -13.86
CA ASP A 115 -3.19 -5.28 -14.48
C ASP A 115 -3.56 -6.77 -14.49
N HIS A 116 -4.20 -7.24 -13.42
CA HIS A 116 -4.75 -8.58 -13.33
C HIS A 116 -6.12 -8.74 -14.01
N GLN A 117 -6.65 -7.68 -14.64
CA GLN A 117 -7.94 -7.71 -15.34
C GLN A 117 -9.06 -8.36 -14.51
N VAL A 118 -9.18 -7.96 -13.23
CA VAL A 118 -10.20 -8.48 -12.34
C VAL A 118 -11.56 -7.88 -12.71
N PRO A 119 -12.55 -8.69 -13.12
CA PRO A 119 -13.85 -8.17 -13.53
C PRO A 119 -14.58 -7.48 -12.36
N ASN A 120 -15.10 -6.28 -12.56
CA ASN A 120 -15.87 -5.57 -11.53
C ASN A 120 -17.26 -6.16 -11.26
N SER A 121 -17.68 -7.12 -12.07
CA SER A 121 -18.87 -7.95 -11.83
C SER A 121 -18.65 -9.06 -10.79
N HIS A 122 -17.41 -9.31 -10.38
CA HIS A 122 -17.09 -10.28 -9.34
C HIS A 122 -17.70 -9.89 -8.01
N THR A 123 -18.26 -10.87 -7.31
CA THR A 123 -18.56 -10.76 -5.88
C THR A 123 -17.27 -10.76 -5.08
N VAL A 124 -17.21 -9.98 -3.99
CA VAL A 124 -15.96 -9.76 -3.22
C VAL A 124 -16.20 -10.01 -1.73
N LEU A 125 -15.33 -10.80 -1.10
CA LEU A 125 -15.16 -10.84 0.36
C LEU A 125 -13.85 -10.13 0.73
N LEU A 126 -13.94 -8.99 1.40
CA LEU A 126 -12.79 -8.23 1.91
C LEU A 126 -12.64 -8.48 3.42
N ARG A 127 -11.67 -9.29 3.82
CA ARG A 127 -11.41 -9.62 5.22
C ARG A 127 -10.47 -8.64 5.88
N GLY A 128 -11.01 -7.85 6.82
CA GLY A 128 -10.32 -6.82 7.60
C GLY A 128 -11.00 -5.46 7.52
N ALA A 129 -10.75 -4.59 8.52
CA ALA A 129 -11.33 -3.24 8.59
C ALA A 129 -10.32 -2.19 9.10
N GLY A 130 -9.01 -2.39 8.85
CA GLY A 130 -7.93 -1.47 9.17
C GLY A 130 -7.62 -0.47 8.05
N GLY A 131 -6.51 0.26 8.19
CA GLY A 131 -6.10 1.28 7.20
C GLY A 131 -5.93 0.75 5.77
N MET A 132 -5.36 -0.45 5.59
CA MET A 132 -5.26 -1.08 4.27
C MET A 132 -6.64 -1.48 3.72
N ALA A 133 -7.59 -1.85 4.59
CA ALA A 133 -8.96 -2.16 4.17
C ALA A 133 -9.66 -0.93 3.57
N LYS A 134 -9.40 0.28 4.09
CA LYS A 134 -9.89 1.54 3.48
C LYS A 134 -9.37 1.71 2.06
N ALA A 135 -8.07 1.47 1.83
CA ALA A 135 -7.47 1.59 0.50
C ALA A 135 -8.07 0.58 -0.50
N VAL A 136 -8.24 -0.67 -0.07
CA VAL A 136 -8.83 -1.71 -0.91
C VAL A 136 -10.32 -1.43 -1.17
N ALA A 137 -11.11 -1.08 -0.15
CA ALA A 137 -12.54 -0.79 -0.30
C ALA A 137 -12.77 0.41 -1.24
N ALA A 138 -11.97 1.49 -1.08
CA ALA A 138 -12.04 2.64 -1.97
C ALA A 138 -11.66 2.28 -3.41
N ALA A 139 -10.59 1.51 -3.62
CA ALA A 139 -10.16 1.09 -4.95
C ALA A 139 -11.20 0.19 -5.63
N LEU A 140 -11.83 -0.72 -4.90
CA LEU A 140 -12.93 -1.55 -5.41
C LEU A 140 -14.14 -0.70 -5.82
N ARG A 141 -14.58 0.23 -4.94
CA ARG A 141 -15.66 1.16 -5.26
C ARG A 141 -15.37 1.94 -6.54
N ASP A 142 -14.18 2.54 -6.64
CA ASP A 142 -13.80 3.41 -7.75
C ASP A 142 -13.58 2.61 -9.05
N ALA A 143 -13.24 1.32 -8.94
CA ALA A 143 -13.21 0.37 -10.07
C ALA A 143 -14.61 -0.14 -10.47
N GLY A 144 -15.69 0.24 -9.74
CA GLY A 144 -17.06 -0.09 -10.06
C GLY A 144 -17.56 -1.44 -9.54
N PHE A 145 -16.89 -2.04 -8.54
CA PHE A 145 -17.42 -3.22 -7.86
C PHE A 145 -18.62 -2.84 -7.00
N THR A 146 -19.73 -3.56 -7.16
CA THR A 146 -20.99 -3.28 -6.46
C THR A 146 -21.38 -4.36 -5.44
N ALA A 147 -20.80 -5.55 -5.53
CA ALA A 147 -21.10 -6.69 -4.66
C ALA A 147 -19.91 -6.99 -3.75
N VAL A 148 -19.65 -6.10 -2.79
CA VAL A 148 -18.51 -6.18 -1.86
C VAL A 148 -19.02 -6.32 -0.43
N THR A 149 -18.57 -7.37 0.27
CA THR A 149 -18.84 -7.59 1.69
C THR A 149 -17.58 -7.47 2.52
N ILE A 150 -17.59 -6.56 3.48
CA ILE A 150 -16.53 -6.43 4.49
C ILE A 150 -16.71 -7.53 5.53
N VAL A 151 -15.66 -8.32 5.75
CA VAL A 151 -15.64 -9.37 6.78
C VAL A 151 -14.76 -8.91 7.94
N ALA A 152 -15.34 -8.51 9.07
CA ALA A 152 -14.59 -7.99 10.21
C ALA A 152 -15.24 -8.36 11.54
N ARG A 153 -14.45 -8.99 12.44
CA ARG A 153 -14.87 -9.41 13.78
C ARG A 153 -15.35 -8.26 14.67
N ASN A 154 -14.71 -7.10 14.54
CA ASN A 154 -15.12 -5.89 15.26
C ASN A 154 -16.22 -5.21 14.46
N GLU A 155 -17.46 -5.30 15.00
CA GLU A 155 -18.67 -4.74 14.37
C GLU A 155 -18.55 -3.24 14.13
N ASN A 156 -18.04 -2.47 15.11
CA ASN A 156 -17.96 -1.02 15.00
C ASN A 156 -17.09 -0.60 13.81
N THR A 157 -15.88 -1.15 13.71
CA THR A 157 -14.95 -0.80 12.62
C THR A 157 -15.38 -1.40 11.29
N GLY A 158 -15.97 -2.61 11.29
CA GLY A 158 -16.47 -3.26 10.09
C GLY A 158 -17.65 -2.53 9.46
N ARG A 159 -18.68 -2.19 10.26
CA ARG A 159 -19.82 -1.40 9.79
C ARG A 159 -19.41 0.01 9.37
N ALA A 160 -18.57 0.70 10.16
CA ALA A 160 -18.11 2.03 9.80
C ALA A 160 -17.39 2.05 8.45
N LEU A 161 -16.59 1.01 8.14
CA LEU A 161 -15.95 0.88 6.84
C LEU A 161 -16.96 0.58 5.72
N ALA A 162 -17.90 -0.31 5.97
CA ALA A 162 -18.94 -0.66 5.01
C ALA A 162 -19.83 0.57 4.69
N ASP A 163 -20.32 1.26 5.72
CA ASP A 163 -21.15 2.46 5.59
C ASP A 163 -20.42 3.59 4.82
N LEU A 164 -19.12 3.76 5.09
CA LEU A 164 -18.29 4.79 4.42
C LEU A 164 -18.27 4.65 2.89
N TYR A 165 -18.32 3.41 2.40
CA TYR A 165 -18.21 3.11 0.97
C TYR A 165 -19.48 2.54 0.35
N GLY A 166 -20.58 2.42 1.12
CA GLY A 166 -21.86 1.84 0.66
C GLY A 166 -21.76 0.35 0.37
N LEU A 167 -21.05 -0.41 1.22
CA LEU A 167 -20.79 -1.84 1.08
C LEU A 167 -21.53 -2.63 2.16
N ASP A 168 -21.60 -3.95 2.00
CA ASP A 168 -22.16 -4.85 3.02
C ASP A 168 -21.11 -5.20 4.09
N TRP A 169 -21.60 -5.63 5.28
CA TRP A 169 -20.75 -6.12 6.35
C TRP A 169 -21.27 -7.42 6.96
N GLN A 170 -20.34 -8.29 7.32
CA GLN A 170 -20.60 -9.47 8.16
C GLN A 170 -19.45 -9.70 9.15
N ASN A 171 -19.75 -10.36 10.28
CA ASN A 171 -18.76 -10.53 11.35
C ASN A 171 -17.71 -11.60 11.07
N ASP A 172 -18.03 -12.59 10.26
CA ASP A 172 -17.13 -13.69 9.86
C ASP A 172 -17.51 -14.20 8.47
N VAL A 173 -16.66 -15.03 7.86
CA VAL A 173 -16.89 -15.63 6.53
C VAL A 173 -18.16 -16.50 6.53
N ASN A 174 -18.38 -17.29 7.60
CA ASN A 174 -19.60 -18.10 7.82
C ASN A 174 -20.00 -19.00 6.61
N GLY A 175 -19.01 -19.54 5.88
CA GLY A 175 -19.23 -20.34 4.69
C GLY A 175 -19.65 -19.54 3.45
N SER A 176 -19.62 -18.21 3.50
CA SER A 176 -19.84 -17.36 2.33
C SER A 176 -18.75 -17.58 1.29
N THR A 177 -19.11 -17.54 0.02
CA THR A 177 -18.20 -17.66 -1.12
C THR A 177 -18.24 -16.38 -1.96
N ALA A 178 -17.17 -16.11 -2.69
CA ALA A 178 -17.09 -15.00 -3.63
C ALA A 178 -16.11 -15.32 -4.76
N ASP A 179 -16.24 -14.59 -5.87
CA ASP A 179 -15.31 -14.70 -7.01
C ASP A 179 -13.93 -14.15 -6.69
N LEU A 180 -13.85 -13.09 -5.88
CA LEU A 180 -12.63 -12.46 -5.40
C LEU A 180 -12.62 -12.47 -3.86
N ILE A 181 -11.61 -13.07 -3.27
CA ILE A 181 -11.38 -13.02 -1.83
C ILE A 181 -10.09 -12.22 -1.56
N ILE A 182 -10.16 -11.28 -0.59
CA ILE A 182 -9.06 -10.37 -0.28
C ILE A 182 -8.77 -10.42 1.21
N ASN A 183 -7.54 -10.75 1.60
CA ASN A 183 -7.04 -10.63 2.97
C ASN A 183 -6.29 -9.31 3.16
N VAL A 184 -6.76 -8.49 4.08
CA VAL A 184 -6.05 -7.28 4.55
C VAL A 184 -5.82 -7.31 6.08
N THR A 185 -5.90 -8.50 6.68
CA THR A 185 -5.59 -8.75 8.09
C THR A 185 -4.13 -9.18 8.25
N PRO A 186 -3.58 -9.22 9.47
CA PRO A 186 -2.25 -9.77 9.72
C PRO A 186 -2.15 -11.30 9.60
N LEU A 187 -3.25 -12.02 9.37
CA LEU A 187 -3.24 -13.49 9.24
C LEU A 187 -2.31 -13.90 8.09
N GLY A 188 -1.36 -14.79 8.38
CA GLY A 188 -0.31 -15.21 7.46
C GLY A 188 0.95 -14.34 7.47
N MET A 189 0.97 -13.22 8.21
CA MET A 189 2.14 -12.36 8.33
C MET A 189 3.18 -12.96 9.28
N ALA A 190 4.45 -12.79 8.95
CA ALA A 190 5.57 -13.26 9.77
C ALA A 190 5.42 -12.85 11.24
N GLY A 191 5.56 -13.80 12.15
CA GLY A 191 5.37 -13.64 13.58
C GLY A 191 4.25 -14.52 14.14
N ALA A 192 3.42 -13.97 15.01
CA ALA A 192 2.42 -14.75 15.74
C ALA A 192 1.34 -15.42 14.85
N ASP A 193 0.99 -14.77 13.75
CA ASP A 193 -0.07 -15.21 12.84
C ASP A 193 0.47 -15.85 11.55
N GLU A 194 1.76 -16.18 11.47
CA GLU A 194 2.44 -16.64 10.25
C GLU A 194 1.83 -17.91 9.64
N THR A 195 1.33 -18.82 10.46
CA THR A 195 0.71 -20.08 10.02
C THR A 195 -0.80 -19.98 9.86
N ALA A 196 -1.40 -18.83 10.17
CA ALA A 196 -2.83 -18.64 10.12
C ALA A 196 -3.32 -18.41 8.69
N GLN A 197 -4.24 -19.27 8.22
CA GLN A 197 -4.90 -19.10 6.93
C GLN A 197 -6.13 -18.19 7.09
N SER A 198 -6.22 -17.16 6.26
CA SER A 198 -7.27 -16.13 6.40
C SER A 198 -8.63 -16.54 5.86
N PHE A 199 -8.70 -17.50 4.94
CA PHE A 199 -9.93 -18.12 4.42
C PHE A 199 -9.77 -19.63 4.40
N ASP A 200 -10.86 -20.37 4.63
CA ASP A 200 -10.82 -21.82 4.57
C ASP A 200 -10.69 -22.36 3.13
N ASP A 201 -10.36 -23.64 3.00
CA ASP A 201 -10.12 -24.26 1.69
C ASP A 201 -11.37 -24.30 0.80
N ALA A 202 -12.57 -24.35 1.39
CA ALA A 202 -13.82 -24.34 0.64
C ALA A 202 -14.07 -22.95 0.01
N THR A 203 -13.83 -21.89 0.77
CA THR A 203 -13.91 -20.50 0.28
C THR A 203 -12.87 -20.25 -0.81
N ILE A 204 -11.62 -20.72 -0.62
CA ILE A 204 -10.55 -20.63 -1.62
C ILE A 204 -10.91 -21.38 -2.90
N ALA A 205 -11.43 -22.59 -2.77
CA ALA A 205 -11.83 -23.43 -3.92
C ALA A 205 -12.94 -22.79 -4.76
N ALA A 206 -13.86 -22.05 -4.12
CA ALA A 206 -14.94 -21.36 -4.80
C ALA A 206 -14.48 -20.07 -5.52
N ALA A 207 -13.40 -19.44 -5.07
CA ALA A 207 -12.91 -18.19 -5.64
C ALA A 207 -12.26 -18.39 -7.02
N GLN A 208 -12.28 -17.34 -7.85
CA GLN A 208 -11.53 -17.24 -9.10
C GLN A 208 -10.20 -16.51 -8.90
N VAL A 209 -10.21 -15.49 -8.02
CA VAL A 209 -9.04 -14.66 -7.70
C VAL A 209 -8.86 -14.59 -6.19
N VAL A 210 -7.64 -14.76 -5.73
CA VAL A 210 -7.22 -14.66 -4.33
C VAL A 210 -6.20 -13.54 -4.19
N PHE A 211 -6.49 -12.56 -3.37
CA PHE A 211 -5.62 -11.42 -3.12
C PHE A 211 -5.20 -11.38 -1.65
N ASP A 212 -3.91 -11.40 -1.37
CA ASP A 212 -3.37 -11.23 -0.02
C ASP A 212 -2.44 -10.03 0.03
N VAL A 213 -2.74 -9.03 0.86
CA VAL A 213 -1.87 -7.84 1.01
C VAL A 213 -0.70 -8.07 1.97
N VAL A 214 -0.63 -9.21 2.64
CA VAL A 214 0.54 -9.58 3.45
C VAL A 214 1.74 -9.78 2.54
N ALA A 215 2.80 -9.00 2.79
CA ALA A 215 3.99 -9.00 1.95
C ALA A 215 5.14 -9.85 2.48
N LEU A 216 5.14 -10.17 3.76
CA LEU A 216 6.16 -11.00 4.42
C LEU A 216 5.49 -12.05 5.35
N PRO A 217 5.66 -13.33 5.01
CA PRO A 217 6.25 -13.87 3.78
C PRO A 217 5.41 -13.54 2.54
N SER A 218 6.00 -13.58 1.35
CA SER A 218 5.23 -13.42 0.09
C SER A 218 4.34 -14.62 -0.21
N GLU A 219 4.76 -15.81 0.22
CA GLU A 219 4.02 -17.08 0.13
C GLU A 219 3.34 -17.35 1.47
N THR A 220 2.27 -16.61 1.76
CA THR A 220 1.43 -16.84 2.94
C THR A 220 0.68 -18.19 2.84
N PRO A 221 0.12 -18.72 3.95
CA PRO A 221 -0.77 -19.90 3.89
C PRO A 221 -1.91 -19.73 2.87
N LEU A 222 -2.52 -18.52 2.80
CA LEU A 222 -3.57 -18.22 1.83
C LEU A 222 -3.06 -18.33 0.38
N ILE A 223 -1.93 -17.67 0.05
CA ILE A 223 -1.34 -17.72 -1.30
C ILE A 223 -0.92 -19.14 -1.67
N SER A 224 -0.30 -19.86 -0.75
CA SER A 224 0.11 -21.25 -0.96
C SER A 224 -1.08 -22.17 -1.23
N ALA A 225 -2.19 -22.03 -0.47
CA ALA A 225 -3.42 -22.78 -0.68
C ALA A 225 -4.09 -22.42 -2.03
N ALA A 226 -4.13 -21.14 -2.37
CA ALA A 226 -4.67 -20.65 -3.64
C ALA A 226 -3.91 -21.21 -4.86
N ARG A 227 -2.57 -21.22 -4.81
CA ARG A 227 -1.74 -21.81 -5.88
C ARG A 227 -1.98 -23.32 -6.03
N LYS A 228 -2.09 -24.07 -4.90
CA LYS A 228 -2.43 -25.50 -4.93
C LYS A 228 -3.81 -25.77 -5.55
N ALA A 229 -4.74 -24.82 -5.40
CA ALA A 229 -6.08 -24.88 -5.98
C ALA A 229 -6.15 -24.29 -7.41
N ASP A 230 -5.00 -23.99 -8.03
CA ASP A 230 -4.88 -23.39 -9.38
C ASP A 230 -5.67 -22.08 -9.52
N LYS A 231 -5.64 -21.23 -8.49
CA LYS A 231 -6.32 -19.93 -8.50
C LYS A 231 -5.39 -18.83 -8.96
N LYS A 232 -5.96 -17.81 -9.61
CA LYS A 232 -5.24 -16.57 -9.89
C LYS A 232 -4.92 -15.87 -8.57
N VAL A 233 -3.65 -15.50 -8.38
CA VAL A 233 -3.21 -14.85 -7.13
C VAL A 233 -2.69 -13.44 -7.39
N ILE A 234 -2.95 -12.55 -6.44
CA ILE A 234 -2.36 -11.20 -6.33
C ILE A 234 -1.71 -11.15 -4.94
N THR A 235 -0.45 -10.75 -4.87
CA THR A 235 0.36 -10.87 -3.66
C THR A 235 0.67 -9.51 -3.03
N GLY A 236 0.87 -9.49 -1.71
CA GLY A 236 1.32 -8.31 -0.99
C GLY A 236 2.73 -7.85 -1.40
N ALA A 237 3.54 -8.75 -1.94
CA ALA A 237 4.84 -8.38 -2.51
C ALA A 237 4.68 -7.46 -3.74
N GLU A 238 3.67 -7.70 -4.58
CA GLU A 238 3.31 -6.83 -5.71
C GLU A 238 2.80 -5.48 -5.21
N VAL A 239 1.96 -5.47 -4.16
CA VAL A 239 1.45 -4.22 -3.55
C VAL A 239 2.61 -3.33 -3.09
N ILE A 240 3.56 -3.88 -2.31
CA ILE A 240 4.71 -3.11 -1.81
C ILE A 240 5.61 -2.63 -2.95
N ALA A 241 5.84 -3.46 -3.97
CA ALA A 241 6.68 -3.09 -5.10
C ALA A 241 6.07 -1.92 -5.89
N ILE A 242 4.79 -1.99 -6.22
CA ILE A 242 4.09 -0.93 -6.97
C ILE A 242 3.96 0.34 -6.11
N GLN A 243 3.64 0.21 -4.82
CA GLN A 243 3.57 1.35 -3.91
C GLN A 243 4.89 2.13 -3.87
N ALA A 244 6.03 1.42 -3.80
CA ALA A 244 7.35 2.05 -3.79
C ALA A 244 7.74 2.62 -5.17
N GLU A 245 7.38 1.92 -6.26
CA GLU A 245 7.53 2.42 -7.64
C GLU A 245 6.76 3.72 -7.84
N GLU A 246 5.50 3.79 -7.44
CA GLU A 246 4.69 4.99 -7.61
C GLU A 246 5.23 6.18 -6.79
N GLN A 247 5.73 5.94 -5.57
CA GLN A 247 6.47 6.99 -4.83
C GLN A 247 7.69 7.49 -5.60
N PHE A 248 8.47 6.56 -6.16
CA PHE A 248 9.65 6.91 -6.94
C PHE A 248 9.28 7.76 -8.16
N VAL A 249 8.23 7.39 -8.88
CA VAL A 249 7.72 8.16 -10.04
C VAL A 249 7.24 9.55 -9.62
N LEU A 250 6.50 9.67 -8.53
CA LEU A 250 6.04 10.95 -7.99
C LEU A 250 7.21 11.88 -7.63
N TYR A 251 8.31 11.33 -7.11
CA TYR A 251 9.48 12.14 -6.75
C TYR A 251 10.32 12.57 -7.94
N THR A 252 10.52 11.67 -8.91
CA THR A 252 11.52 11.85 -9.97
C THR A 252 10.93 12.17 -11.34
N GLY A 253 9.66 11.83 -11.57
CA GLY A 253 9.05 11.85 -12.91
C GLY A 253 9.52 10.70 -13.82
N VAL A 254 10.38 9.79 -13.33
CA VAL A 254 10.95 8.69 -14.10
C VAL A 254 10.29 7.37 -13.69
N ARG A 255 9.79 6.60 -14.66
CA ARG A 255 9.25 5.26 -14.40
C ARG A 255 10.31 4.20 -14.66
N PRO A 256 10.74 3.45 -13.63
CA PRO A 256 11.66 2.34 -13.81
C PRO A 256 10.98 1.18 -14.56
N SER A 257 11.77 0.33 -15.20
CA SER A 257 11.23 -0.90 -15.80
C SER A 257 10.80 -1.91 -14.70
N PRO A 258 9.90 -2.86 -15.04
CA PRO A 258 9.50 -3.91 -14.08
C PRO A 258 10.70 -4.71 -13.54
N GLU A 259 11.73 -4.92 -14.36
CA GLU A 259 12.96 -5.60 -13.94
C GLU A 259 13.75 -4.79 -12.92
N GLN A 260 13.92 -3.49 -13.15
CA GLN A 260 14.58 -2.56 -12.22
C GLN A 260 13.85 -2.48 -10.87
N VAL A 261 12.50 -2.45 -10.90
CA VAL A 261 11.67 -2.49 -9.69
C VAL A 261 11.87 -3.80 -8.93
N ARG A 262 11.92 -4.94 -9.63
CA ARG A 262 12.16 -6.25 -9.01
C ARG A 262 13.54 -6.30 -8.34
N GLU A 263 14.60 -5.90 -9.04
CA GLU A 263 15.98 -5.86 -8.49
C GLU A 263 16.07 -4.94 -7.26
N ALA A 264 15.48 -3.75 -7.33
CA ALA A 264 15.45 -2.81 -6.21
C ALA A 264 14.70 -3.39 -5.01
N SER A 265 13.58 -4.09 -5.25
CA SER A 265 12.77 -4.74 -4.22
C SER A 265 13.54 -5.87 -3.54
N GLU A 266 14.25 -6.70 -4.31
CA GLU A 266 15.11 -7.77 -3.79
C GLU A 266 16.29 -7.19 -2.97
N PHE A 267 16.95 -6.15 -3.50
CA PHE A 267 18.05 -5.46 -2.80
C PHE A 267 17.58 -4.85 -1.49
N SER A 268 16.39 -4.27 -1.46
CA SER A 268 15.87 -3.57 -0.28
C SER A 268 15.63 -4.48 0.94
N ARG A 269 15.45 -5.78 0.71
CA ARG A 269 15.14 -6.80 1.73
C ARG A 269 16.37 -7.49 2.30
N ARG A 270 17.55 -7.27 1.73
CA ARG A 270 18.83 -7.79 2.23
C ARG A 270 19.28 -6.97 3.45
#